data_d05403f6f8604267f67469d31862106b
#
_entry.id   d05403f6f8604267f67469d31862106b
#
_cell.length_a   1.000
_cell.length_b   1.000
_cell.length_c   1.000
_cell.angle_alpha   90.00
_cell.angle_beta   90.00
_cell.angle_gamma   90.00
#
_symmetry.space_group_name_H-M   'P 1'
#
loop_
_entity.id
_entity.type
_entity.pdbx_description
1 polymer ?
#
loop_
_entity_poly.entity_id
_entity_poly.type
_entity_poly.pdbx_seq_one_letter_code
_entity_poly.pdbx_strand_id
1 'polypeptide(L)'
;MANNTTSLMRFGKFHRLGHSLTIISFFGLVLTGMPLVFKDYAWGQWLYSAMGGYPMAGNIHRICALITFLAAFLHFAYLAFQTLIRKDKTVFWGPDSLLIQPRDVLNILGDILWFFRLGKRPKFERYIYWEKFEYLSLMWGTLVMAVTGFVLWFPVQSTRLIPASVASYVDLPSIALVAHR
;
A
#
# COMPACT_ATOMS: atom_id res chain seq x y z
N MET A 1 41.35 12.37 15.26
CA MET A 1 40.83 11.84 14.01
C MET A 1 39.31 12.06 14.02
N ALA A 2 38.82 13.05 13.27
CA ALA A 2 37.39 13.38 13.23
C ALA A 2 36.69 12.30 12.38
N ASN A 3 35.80 11.55 12.99
CA ASN A 3 34.90 10.64 12.28
C ASN A 3 33.91 11.50 11.45
N ASN A 4 34.21 11.71 10.18
CA ASN A 4 33.24 12.22 9.20
C ASN A 4 32.17 11.14 8.95
N THR A 5 31.19 11.06 9.84
CA THR A 5 29.94 10.35 9.56
C THR A 5 29.14 11.21 8.57
N THR A 6 29.34 10.98 7.27
CA THR A 6 28.48 11.52 6.24
C THR A 6 27.09 10.90 6.43
N SER A 7 26.17 11.66 7.03
CA SER A 7 24.77 11.27 7.13
C SER A 7 24.16 11.25 5.74
N LEU A 8 23.89 10.07 5.20
CA LEU A 8 23.18 9.90 3.95
C LEU A 8 21.70 10.25 4.17
N MET A 9 21.24 11.31 3.50
CA MET A 9 19.81 11.63 3.48
C MET A 9 19.04 10.54 2.74
N ARG A 10 18.37 9.63 3.48
CA ARG A 10 17.62 8.51 2.89
C ARG A 10 16.37 8.96 2.11
N PHE A 11 15.66 9.98 2.60
CA PHE A 11 14.40 10.44 2.02
C PHE A 11 14.32 11.97 1.97
N GLY A 12 13.97 12.52 0.80
CA GLY A 12 13.69 13.94 0.63
C GLY A 12 12.38 14.37 1.30
N LYS A 13 12.18 15.69 1.45
CA LYS A 13 10.97 16.27 2.07
C LYS A 13 9.67 15.79 1.41
N PHE A 14 9.68 15.65 0.07
CA PHE A 14 8.52 15.17 -0.70
C PHE A 14 8.12 13.73 -0.32
N HIS A 15 9.07 12.82 -0.19
CA HIS A 15 8.80 11.43 0.21
C HIS A 15 8.28 11.35 1.65
N ARG A 16 8.82 12.18 2.54
CA ARG A 16 8.35 12.24 3.94
C ARG A 16 6.91 12.75 4.03
N LEU A 17 6.57 13.80 3.26
CA LEU A 17 5.21 14.32 3.20
C LEU A 17 4.23 13.27 2.65
N GLY A 18 4.57 12.63 1.52
CA GLY A 18 3.75 11.56 0.92
C GLY A 18 3.52 10.41 1.90
N HIS A 19 4.56 9.97 2.60
CA HIS A 19 4.46 8.91 3.61
C HIS A 19 3.55 9.32 4.78
N SER A 20 3.70 10.55 5.30
CA SER A 20 2.83 11.05 6.38
C SER A 20 1.37 11.13 5.94
N LEU A 21 1.08 11.62 4.74
CA LEU A 21 -0.27 11.65 4.19
C LEU A 21 -0.86 10.24 4.05
N THR A 22 -0.07 9.29 3.57
CA THR A 22 -0.48 7.87 3.47
C THR A 22 -0.81 7.30 4.85
N ILE A 23 0.02 7.53 5.86
CA ILE A 23 -0.24 7.06 7.22
C ILE A 23 -1.55 7.64 7.75
N ILE A 24 -1.72 8.97 7.69
CA ILE A 24 -2.92 9.65 8.22
C ILE A 24 -4.17 9.15 7.52
N SER A 25 -4.15 9.09 6.18
CA SER A 25 -5.30 8.63 5.41
C SER A 25 -5.60 7.14 5.64
N PHE A 26 -4.58 6.29 5.78
CA PHE A 26 -4.74 4.88 6.12
C PHE A 26 -5.43 4.68 7.47
N PHE A 27 -4.99 5.39 8.52
CA PHE A 27 -5.67 5.35 9.81
C PHE A 27 -7.11 5.86 9.72
N GLY A 28 -7.37 6.90 8.93
CA GLY A 28 -8.73 7.38 8.65
C GLY A 28 -9.60 6.31 7.99
N LEU A 29 -9.07 5.57 7.01
CA LEU A 29 -9.75 4.45 6.36
C LEU A 29 -10.05 3.32 7.34
N VAL A 30 -9.08 2.95 8.20
CA VAL A 30 -9.28 1.91 9.21
C VAL A 30 -10.35 2.32 10.21
N LEU A 31 -10.27 3.52 10.78
CA LEU A 31 -11.22 4.02 11.78
C LEU A 31 -12.65 4.13 11.23
N THR A 32 -12.81 4.41 9.95
CA THR A 32 -14.14 4.53 9.32
C THR A 32 -14.63 3.21 8.73
N GLY A 33 -13.74 2.31 8.31
CA GLY A 33 -14.08 1.03 7.72
C GLY A 33 -14.31 -0.09 8.74
N MET A 34 -13.47 -0.21 9.77
CA MET A 34 -13.62 -1.25 10.79
C MET A 34 -15.00 -1.27 11.48
N PRO A 35 -15.58 -0.12 11.89
CA PRO A 35 -16.90 -0.11 12.50
C PRO A 35 -17.99 -0.65 11.58
N LEU A 36 -17.84 -0.53 10.25
CA LEU A 36 -18.78 -1.10 9.29
C LEU A 36 -18.77 -2.64 9.33
N VAL A 37 -17.57 -3.23 9.43
CA VAL A 37 -17.42 -4.69 9.57
C VAL A 37 -18.01 -5.18 10.90
N PHE A 38 -17.84 -4.39 11.96
CA PHE A 38 -18.28 -4.72 13.32
C PHE A 38 -19.56 -3.98 13.75
N LYS A 39 -20.46 -3.66 12.79
CA LYS A 39 -21.69 -2.89 13.04
C LYS A 39 -22.65 -3.53 14.06
N ASP A 40 -22.58 -4.83 14.22
CA ASP A 40 -23.42 -5.59 15.15
C ASP A 40 -22.89 -5.56 16.60
N TYR A 41 -21.70 -5.01 16.83
CA TYR A 41 -21.09 -4.86 18.14
C TYR A 41 -21.27 -3.43 18.68
N ALA A 42 -21.47 -3.32 19.99
CA ALA A 42 -21.71 -2.03 20.65
C ALA A 42 -20.60 -1.00 20.42
N TRP A 43 -19.34 -1.42 20.39
CA TRP A 43 -18.20 -0.53 20.14
C TRP A 43 -18.19 0.02 18.68
N GLY A 44 -18.61 -0.80 17.70
CA GLY A 44 -18.73 -0.35 16.31
C GLY A 44 -19.80 0.71 16.15
N GLN A 45 -20.98 0.49 16.76
CA GLN A 45 -22.09 1.45 16.78
C GLN A 45 -21.71 2.74 17.52
N TRP A 46 -21.03 2.63 18.66
CA TRP A 46 -20.52 3.77 19.40
C TRP A 46 -19.56 4.62 18.55
N LEU A 47 -18.60 3.98 17.86
CA LEU A 47 -17.63 4.67 17.03
C LEU A 47 -18.28 5.40 15.85
N TYR A 48 -19.30 4.81 15.21
CA TYR A 48 -20.09 5.50 14.19
C TYR A 48 -20.84 6.70 14.74
N SER A 49 -21.46 6.54 15.91
CA SER A 49 -22.17 7.64 16.58
C SER A 49 -21.21 8.80 16.90
N ALA A 50 -20.03 8.49 17.40
CA ALA A 50 -18.98 9.47 17.71
C ALA A 50 -18.49 10.24 16.46
N MET A 51 -18.51 9.59 15.28
CA MET A 51 -18.14 10.22 14.01
C MET A 51 -19.28 11.00 13.33
N GLY A 52 -20.45 11.10 13.95
CA GLY A 52 -21.62 11.77 13.37
C GLY A 52 -22.51 10.86 12.51
N GLY A 53 -22.44 9.55 12.72
CA GLY A 53 -23.25 8.54 12.04
C GLY A 53 -22.67 8.06 10.71
N TYR A 54 -23.38 7.10 10.10
CA TYR A 54 -22.96 6.45 8.84
C TYR A 54 -22.68 7.42 7.68
N PRO A 55 -23.49 8.48 7.42
CA PRO A 55 -23.23 9.39 6.31
C PRO A 55 -21.91 10.14 6.47
N MET A 56 -21.61 10.64 7.68
CA MET A 56 -20.39 11.39 7.97
C MET A 56 -19.17 10.46 7.91
N ALA A 57 -19.21 9.29 8.54
CA ALA A 57 -18.16 8.30 8.47
C ALA A 57 -17.87 7.88 7.02
N GLY A 58 -18.90 7.68 6.18
CA GLY A 58 -18.76 7.40 4.76
C GLY A 58 -18.06 8.52 3.98
N ASN A 59 -18.38 9.78 4.28
CA ASN A 59 -17.70 10.92 3.66
C ASN A 59 -16.23 11.01 4.07
N ILE A 60 -15.93 10.84 5.35
CA ILE A 60 -14.53 10.79 5.86
C ILE A 60 -13.77 9.65 5.17
N HIS A 61 -14.37 8.44 5.06
CA HIS A 61 -13.77 7.31 4.38
C HIS A 61 -13.40 7.64 2.93
N ARG A 62 -14.32 8.25 2.16
CA ARG A 62 -14.09 8.64 0.76
C ARG A 62 -12.98 9.69 0.63
N ILE A 63 -12.94 10.69 1.53
CA ILE A 63 -11.87 11.70 1.53
C ILE A 63 -10.52 11.03 1.80
N CYS A 64 -10.43 10.16 2.80
CA CYS A 64 -9.20 9.41 3.09
C CYS A 64 -8.79 8.50 1.92
N ALA A 65 -9.75 7.84 1.25
CA ALA A 65 -9.50 7.04 0.06
C ALA A 65 -8.92 7.88 -1.08
N LEU A 66 -9.51 9.05 -1.35
CA LEU A 66 -9.00 9.97 -2.38
C LEU A 66 -7.58 10.44 -2.08
N ILE A 67 -7.26 10.76 -0.82
CA ILE A 67 -5.90 11.14 -0.42
C ILE A 67 -4.92 9.98 -0.65
N THR A 68 -5.29 8.76 -0.25
CA THR A 68 -4.47 7.55 -0.44
C THR A 68 -4.23 7.28 -1.94
N PHE A 69 -5.28 7.37 -2.76
CA PHE A 69 -5.16 7.16 -4.21
C PHE A 69 -4.32 8.23 -4.89
N LEU A 70 -4.48 9.50 -4.49
CA LEU A 70 -3.65 10.58 -5.01
C LEU A 70 -2.17 10.36 -4.64
N ALA A 71 -1.88 9.99 -3.40
CA ALA A 71 -0.51 9.70 -2.96
C ALA A 71 0.10 8.53 -3.76
N ALA A 72 -0.66 7.43 -3.95
CA ALA A 72 -0.24 6.29 -4.76
C ALA A 72 -0.03 6.68 -6.24
N PHE A 73 -0.97 7.45 -6.82
CA PHE A 73 -0.85 7.93 -8.19
C PHE A 73 0.40 8.79 -8.40
N LEU A 74 0.64 9.75 -7.50
CA LEU A 74 1.84 10.61 -7.56
C LEU A 74 3.13 9.79 -7.41
N HIS A 75 3.11 8.75 -6.56
CA HIS A 75 4.23 7.84 -6.43
C HIS A 75 4.51 7.07 -7.73
N PHE A 76 3.48 6.46 -8.33
CA PHE A 76 3.63 5.76 -9.62
C PHE A 76 4.01 6.70 -10.75
N ALA A 77 3.46 7.90 -10.80
CA ALA A 77 3.83 8.93 -11.77
C ALA A 77 5.31 9.33 -11.64
N TYR A 78 5.79 9.45 -10.40
CA TYR A 78 7.21 9.70 -10.13
C TYR A 78 8.10 8.54 -10.61
N LEU A 79 7.73 7.28 -10.33
CA LEU A 79 8.46 6.11 -10.82
C LEU A 79 8.48 6.05 -12.36
N ALA A 80 7.33 6.29 -12.98
CA ALA A 80 7.22 6.36 -14.44
C ALA A 80 8.11 7.47 -15.03
N PHE A 81 8.13 8.66 -14.43
CA PHE A 81 9.00 9.75 -14.83
C PHE A 81 10.48 9.38 -14.74
N GLN A 82 10.91 8.76 -13.62
CA GLN A 82 12.28 8.32 -13.44
C GLN A 82 12.68 7.28 -14.52
N THR A 83 11.78 6.35 -14.81
CA THR A 83 12.06 5.24 -15.74
C THR A 83 11.99 5.67 -17.20
N LEU A 84 10.92 6.39 -17.59
CA LEU A 84 10.64 6.69 -19.00
C LEU A 84 11.41 7.93 -19.48
N ILE A 85 11.51 8.96 -18.64
CA ILE A 85 12.11 10.24 -19.01
C ILE A 85 13.58 10.30 -18.63
N ARG A 86 13.92 9.95 -17.39
CA ARG A 86 15.31 9.92 -16.93
C ARG A 86 16.07 8.66 -17.35
N LYS A 87 15.35 7.65 -17.86
CA LYS A 87 15.91 6.34 -18.26
C LYS A 87 16.71 5.67 -17.15
N ASP A 88 16.35 5.92 -15.91
CA ASP A 88 17.00 5.35 -14.74
C ASP A 88 16.52 3.91 -14.53
N LYS A 89 17.37 2.96 -14.95
CA LYS A 89 17.09 1.53 -14.80
C LYS A 89 17.26 1.03 -13.36
N THR A 90 17.88 1.82 -12.48
CA THR A 90 18.11 1.42 -11.08
C THR A 90 16.81 1.32 -10.29
N VAL A 91 15.73 1.96 -10.76
CA VAL A 91 14.39 1.83 -10.19
C VAL A 91 13.92 0.37 -10.17
N PHE A 92 14.17 -0.39 -11.25
CA PHE A 92 13.72 -1.79 -11.36
C PHE A 92 14.81 -2.79 -11.01
N TRP A 93 16.07 -2.46 -11.27
CA TRP A 93 17.17 -3.40 -11.11
C TRP A 93 18.41 -2.71 -10.59
N GLY A 94 18.95 -3.19 -9.48
CA GLY A 94 20.19 -2.65 -8.90
C GLY A 94 20.13 -2.52 -7.39
N PRO A 95 21.19 -2.01 -6.76
CA PRO A 95 21.30 -1.89 -5.30
C PRO A 95 20.31 -0.90 -4.69
N ASP A 96 19.81 0.05 -5.48
CA ASP A 96 18.86 1.08 -5.06
C ASP A 96 17.40 0.72 -5.38
N SER A 97 17.14 -0.48 -5.97
CA SER A 97 15.79 -0.93 -6.31
C SER A 97 15.00 -1.39 -5.09
N LEU A 98 13.72 -0.98 -5.02
CA LEU A 98 12.74 -1.48 -4.06
C LEU A 98 12.04 -2.78 -4.52
N LEU A 99 12.32 -3.27 -5.73
CA LEU A 99 11.78 -4.54 -6.20
C LEU A 99 12.60 -5.70 -5.68
N ILE A 100 11.91 -6.82 -5.41
CA ILE A 100 12.53 -8.07 -4.98
C ILE A 100 13.39 -8.61 -6.11
N GLN A 101 14.62 -9.00 -5.79
CA GLN A 101 15.61 -9.53 -6.72
C GLN A 101 16.10 -10.89 -6.25
N PRO A 102 16.67 -11.73 -7.14
CA PRO A 102 17.16 -13.07 -6.77
C PRO A 102 18.18 -13.07 -5.62
N ARG A 103 18.99 -12.00 -5.51
CA ARG A 103 19.94 -11.82 -4.40
C ARG A 103 19.26 -11.65 -3.04
N ASP A 104 18.03 -11.15 -3.00
CA ASP A 104 17.28 -11.02 -1.74
C ASP A 104 16.96 -12.39 -1.16
N VAL A 105 16.71 -13.40 -2.00
CA VAL A 105 16.54 -14.80 -1.58
C VAL A 105 17.82 -15.33 -0.94
N LEU A 106 18.99 -15.03 -1.54
CA LEU A 106 20.28 -15.42 -0.97
C LEU A 106 20.55 -14.72 0.37
N ASN A 107 20.13 -13.46 0.50
CA ASN A 107 20.24 -12.72 1.76
C ASN A 107 19.33 -13.32 2.84
N ILE A 108 18.11 -13.74 2.50
CA ILE A 108 17.21 -14.45 3.44
C ILE A 108 17.85 -15.74 3.92
N LEU A 109 18.37 -16.57 2.99
CA LEU A 109 19.06 -17.80 3.35
C LEU A 109 20.29 -17.53 4.22
N GLY A 110 21.07 -16.49 3.89
CA GLY A 110 22.21 -16.06 4.68
C GLY A 110 21.83 -15.62 6.10
N ASP A 111 20.73 -14.88 6.27
CA ASP A 111 20.21 -14.48 7.59
C ASP A 111 19.73 -15.69 8.39
N ILE A 112 19.07 -16.66 7.76
CA ILE A 112 18.65 -17.90 8.41
C ILE A 112 19.88 -18.68 8.91
N LEU A 113 20.89 -18.85 8.06
CA LEU A 113 22.14 -19.52 8.44
C LEU A 113 22.86 -18.79 9.57
N TRP A 114 22.89 -17.45 9.53
CA TRP A 114 23.47 -16.66 10.61
C TRP A 114 22.68 -16.80 11.92
N PHE A 115 21.34 -16.81 11.86
CA PHE A 115 20.48 -17.02 13.04
C PHE A 115 20.80 -18.35 13.75
N PHE A 116 21.04 -19.42 12.98
CA PHE A 116 21.46 -20.72 13.51
C PHE A 116 22.96 -20.81 13.81
N ARG A 117 23.71 -19.71 13.74
CA ARG A 117 25.17 -19.64 13.93
C ARG A 117 25.98 -20.48 12.93
N LEU A 118 25.41 -20.83 11.79
CA LEU A 118 26.03 -21.63 10.73
C LEU A 118 26.75 -20.79 9.66
N GLY A 119 26.71 -19.45 9.77
CA GLY A 119 27.31 -18.55 8.80
C GLY A 119 27.54 -17.14 9.32
N LYS A 120 28.12 -16.29 8.46
CA LYS A 120 28.29 -14.85 8.72
C LYS A 120 27.04 -14.12 8.29
N ARG A 121 26.70 -13.03 8.99
CA ARG A 121 25.59 -12.15 8.61
C ARG A 121 25.81 -11.58 7.21
N PRO A 122 24.83 -11.67 6.29
CA PRO A 122 24.94 -11.10 4.96
C PRO A 122 25.08 -9.57 5.02
N LYS A 123 25.76 -9.00 4.02
CA LYS A 123 25.87 -7.55 3.86
C LYS A 123 24.72 -7.10 2.98
N PHE A 124 23.86 -6.26 3.52
CA PHE A 124 22.71 -5.72 2.80
C PHE A 124 23.12 -4.50 1.96
N GLU A 125 22.35 -4.28 0.91
CA GLU A 125 22.39 -3.08 0.09
C GLU A 125 21.61 -1.93 0.77
N ARG A 126 21.24 -0.90 -0.01
CA ARG A 126 20.49 0.25 0.49
C ARG A 126 19.17 -0.15 1.16
N TYR A 127 18.48 -1.11 0.55
CA TYR A 127 17.20 -1.65 1.05
C TYR A 127 17.36 -3.13 1.37
N ILE A 128 16.89 -3.52 2.56
CA ILE A 128 16.86 -4.90 3.02
C ILE A 128 15.66 -5.59 2.34
N TYR A 129 15.73 -6.91 2.12
CA TYR A 129 14.66 -7.70 1.52
C TYR A 129 13.31 -7.50 2.24
N TRP A 130 13.32 -7.24 3.55
CA TRP A 130 12.13 -6.98 4.36
C TRP A 130 11.44 -5.67 3.97
N GLU A 131 12.19 -4.59 3.79
CA GLU A 131 11.69 -3.29 3.33
C GLU A 131 11.09 -3.39 1.92
N LYS A 132 11.69 -4.21 1.05
CA LYS A 132 11.16 -4.48 -0.30
C LYS A 132 9.84 -5.25 -0.26
N PHE A 133 9.74 -6.24 0.63
CA PHE A 133 8.50 -7.01 0.84
C PHE A 133 7.37 -6.13 1.38
N GLU A 134 7.65 -5.28 2.38
CA GLU A 134 6.69 -4.31 2.91
C GLU A 134 6.20 -3.35 1.82
N TYR A 135 7.12 -2.82 1.01
CA TYR A 135 6.78 -1.95 -0.12
C TYR A 135 5.84 -2.64 -1.13
N LEU A 136 6.17 -3.86 -1.53
CA LEU A 136 5.36 -4.62 -2.48
C LEU A 136 3.98 -4.95 -1.90
N SER A 137 3.91 -5.35 -0.64
CA SER A 137 2.66 -5.65 0.07
C SER A 137 1.77 -4.42 0.18
N LEU A 138 2.35 -3.24 0.50
CA LEU A 138 1.62 -1.98 0.56
C LEU A 138 1.06 -1.59 -0.83
N MET A 139 1.85 -1.72 -1.88
CA MET A 139 1.43 -1.41 -3.25
C MET A 139 0.32 -2.34 -3.72
N TRP A 140 0.46 -3.64 -3.48
CA TRP A 140 -0.56 -4.64 -3.81
C TRP A 140 -1.86 -4.39 -3.03
N GLY A 141 -1.77 -4.21 -1.71
CA GLY A 141 -2.93 -3.89 -0.87
C GLY A 141 -3.65 -2.62 -1.33
N THR A 142 -2.91 -1.56 -1.63
CA THR A 142 -3.49 -0.31 -2.15
C THR A 142 -4.21 -0.54 -3.48
N LEU A 143 -3.65 -1.34 -4.38
CA LEU A 143 -4.28 -1.67 -5.67
C LEU A 143 -5.60 -2.44 -5.47
N VAL A 144 -5.59 -3.48 -4.63
CA VAL A 144 -6.78 -4.28 -4.32
C VAL A 144 -7.87 -3.40 -3.71
N MET A 145 -7.53 -2.58 -2.71
CA MET A 145 -8.47 -1.68 -2.05
C MET A 145 -8.99 -0.59 -3.00
N ALA A 146 -8.16 -0.11 -3.94
CA ALA A 146 -8.59 0.84 -4.95
C ALA A 146 -9.64 0.25 -5.90
N VAL A 147 -9.35 -0.95 -6.43
CA VAL A 147 -10.25 -1.63 -7.37
C VAL A 147 -11.57 -2.00 -6.69
N THR A 148 -11.51 -2.63 -5.53
CA THR A 148 -12.72 -3.04 -4.80
C THR A 148 -13.52 -1.85 -4.29
N GLY A 149 -12.87 -0.82 -3.79
CA GLY A 149 -13.51 0.42 -3.35
C GLY A 149 -14.20 1.15 -4.52
N PHE A 150 -13.56 1.19 -5.71
CA PHE A 150 -14.17 1.77 -6.90
C PHE A 150 -15.43 1.00 -7.33
N VAL A 151 -15.39 -0.33 -7.32
CA VAL A 151 -16.56 -1.18 -7.63
C VAL A 151 -17.71 -0.91 -6.65
N LEU A 152 -17.41 -0.78 -5.36
CA LEU A 152 -18.42 -0.48 -4.34
C LEU A 152 -18.95 0.95 -4.43
N TRP A 153 -18.16 1.90 -4.91
CA TRP A 153 -18.59 3.29 -5.08
C TRP A 153 -19.47 3.47 -6.31
N PHE A 154 -19.18 2.74 -7.38
CA PHE A 154 -19.89 2.83 -8.67
C PHE A 154 -20.43 1.46 -9.13
N PRO A 155 -21.35 0.82 -8.37
CA PRO A 155 -21.76 -0.55 -8.64
C PRO A 155 -22.42 -0.72 -10.02
N VAL A 156 -23.25 0.24 -10.46
CA VAL A 156 -23.92 0.18 -11.76
C VAL A 156 -22.95 0.35 -12.92
N GLN A 157 -21.98 1.24 -12.79
CA GLN A 157 -20.99 1.49 -13.84
C GLN A 157 -20.00 0.33 -13.94
N SER A 158 -19.57 -0.22 -12.82
CA SER A 158 -18.62 -1.33 -12.78
C SER A 158 -19.19 -2.61 -13.40
N THR A 159 -20.49 -2.90 -13.20
CA THR A 159 -21.13 -4.05 -13.83
C THR A 159 -21.25 -3.91 -15.36
N ARG A 160 -21.33 -2.68 -15.89
CA ARG A 160 -21.36 -2.42 -17.35
C ARG A 160 -20.01 -2.68 -18.03
N LEU A 161 -18.90 -2.71 -17.28
CA LEU A 161 -17.56 -3.00 -17.81
C LEU A 161 -17.33 -4.48 -18.06
N ILE A 162 -18.23 -5.35 -17.56
CA ILE A 162 -18.12 -6.79 -17.75
C ILE A 162 -18.89 -7.20 -19.00
N PRO A 163 -18.33 -8.04 -19.88
CA PRO A 163 -19.08 -8.65 -20.98
C PRO A 163 -20.30 -9.40 -20.45
N ALA A 164 -21.42 -9.32 -21.15
CA ALA A 164 -22.67 -9.95 -20.75
C ALA A 164 -22.55 -11.47 -20.52
N SER A 165 -21.63 -12.11 -21.23
CA SER A 165 -21.32 -13.54 -21.07
C SER A 165 -20.71 -13.90 -19.72
N VAL A 166 -20.09 -12.95 -19.04
CA VAL A 166 -19.45 -13.13 -17.71
C VAL A 166 -20.33 -12.58 -16.59
N ALA A 167 -21.13 -11.55 -16.88
CA ALA A 167 -21.98 -10.89 -15.90
C ALA A 167 -22.99 -11.81 -15.21
N SER A 168 -23.40 -12.91 -15.87
CA SER A 168 -24.31 -13.89 -15.29
C SER A 168 -23.64 -14.80 -14.24
N TYR A 169 -22.29 -14.89 -14.23
CA TYR A 169 -21.53 -15.73 -13.31
C TYR A 169 -20.79 -14.93 -12.23
N VAL A 170 -20.68 -13.61 -12.38
CA VAL A 170 -19.85 -12.78 -11.52
C VAL A 170 -20.65 -11.61 -10.97
N ASP A 171 -20.99 -11.67 -9.69
CA ASP A 171 -21.51 -10.53 -8.93
C ASP A 171 -20.34 -9.72 -8.37
N LEU A 172 -19.83 -8.77 -9.19
CA LEU A 172 -18.70 -7.92 -8.81
C LEU A 172 -18.89 -7.15 -7.49
N PRO A 173 -20.06 -6.52 -7.23
CA PRO A 173 -20.28 -5.82 -5.97
C PRO A 173 -20.10 -6.74 -4.75
N SER A 174 -20.64 -7.96 -4.80
CA SER A 174 -20.49 -8.92 -3.68
C SER A 174 -19.06 -9.40 -3.54
N ILE A 175 -18.36 -9.70 -4.64
CA ILE A 175 -16.93 -10.09 -4.60
C ILE A 175 -16.08 -8.93 -4.07
N ALA A 176 -16.33 -7.70 -4.55
CA ALA A 176 -15.61 -6.53 -4.08
C ALA A 176 -15.85 -6.27 -2.59
N LEU A 177 -17.07 -6.47 -2.10
CA LEU A 177 -17.38 -6.33 -0.68
C LEU A 177 -16.61 -7.32 0.19
N VAL A 178 -16.48 -8.58 -0.26
CA VAL A 178 -15.70 -9.60 0.45
C VAL A 178 -14.22 -9.25 0.47
N ALA A 179 -13.67 -8.81 -0.67
CA ALA A 179 -12.26 -8.45 -0.77
C ALA A 179 -11.89 -7.14 -0.06
N HIS A 180 -12.90 -6.27 0.18
CA HIS A 180 -12.70 -4.96 0.84
C HIS A 180 -12.86 -5.03 2.38
N ARG A 181 -13.43 -6.12 2.90
CA ARG A 181 -13.55 -6.39 4.34
C ARG A 181 -12.26 -6.94 4.93
#